data_0d17134c38793efc91f3f2fd9b4641ef
#
_entry.id   0d17134c38793efc91f3f2fd9b4641ef
#
_cell.length_a   1.000
_cell.length_b   1.000
_cell.length_c   1.000
_cell.angle_alpha   90.00
_cell.angle_beta   90.00
_cell.angle_gamma   90.00
#
_symmetry.space_group_name_H-M   'P 1'
#
loop_
_entity.id
_entity.type
_entity.pdbx_description
1 polymer ?
#
loop_
_entity_poly.entity_id
_entity_poly.type
_entity_poly.pdbx_seq_one_letter_code
_entity_poly.pdbx_strand_id
1 'polypeptide(L)'
;MEERILLEEYFGKQLKEYLADNPEKVQQLYLRLKSLAASEEWRVFQKIIEDTRERVIQNFENSPTQLETLIAYRESLAALDFLRNLPENLMRVIELEFTDLTGA
;
A
#
# COMPACT_ATOMS: atom_id res chain seq x y z
N MET A 1 9.59 8.89 4.27
CA MET A 1 8.48 8.99 5.21
C MET A 1 7.35 9.83 4.69
N GLU A 2 7.65 11.01 4.18
CA GLU A 2 6.63 11.89 3.60
C GLU A 2 5.94 11.24 2.40
N GLU A 3 6.69 10.53 1.57
CA GLU A 3 6.13 9.83 0.41
C GLU A 3 5.12 8.77 0.81
N ARG A 4 5.40 8.06 1.90
CA ARG A 4 4.48 7.04 2.41
C ARG A 4 3.18 7.66 2.91
N ILE A 5 3.26 8.78 3.60
CA ILE A 5 2.10 9.53 4.09
C ILE A 5 1.26 10.00 2.89
N LEU A 6 1.91 10.52 1.86
CA LEU A 6 1.22 10.97 0.64
C LEU A 6 0.49 9.81 -0.05
N LEU A 7 1.11 8.64 -0.12
CA LEU A 7 0.46 7.47 -0.70
C LEU A 7 -0.77 7.05 0.09
N GLU A 8 -0.67 7.02 1.41
CA GLU A 8 -1.81 6.69 2.27
C GLU A 8 -2.95 7.69 2.10
N GLU A 9 -2.63 8.98 2.05
CA GLU A 9 -3.63 10.03 1.83
C GLU A 9 -4.28 9.91 0.46
N TYR A 10 -3.48 9.66 -0.56
CA TYR A 10 -3.99 9.49 -1.93
C TYR A 10 -4.96 8.31 -2.01
N PHE A 11 -4.55 7.15 -1.50
CA PHE A 11 -5.41 5.97 -1.49
C PHE A 11 -6.66 6.18 -0.67
N GLY A 12 -6.55 6.87 0.46
CA GLY A 12 -7.71 7.20 1.30
C GLY A 12 -8.73 8.05 0.55
N LYS A 13 -8.24 9.06 -0.17
CA LYS A 13 -9.10 9.92 -0.96
C LYS A 13 -9.80 9.16 -2.08
N GLN A 14 -9.06 8.32 -2.80
CA GLN A 14 -9.61 7.50 -3.87
C GLN A 14 -10.64 6.50 -3.35
N LEU A 15 -10.37 5.90 -2.19
CA LEU A 15 -11.31 5.00 -1.55
C LEU A 15 -12.61 5.70 -1.19
N LYS A 16 -12.54 6.91 -0.64
CA LYS A 16 -13.73 7.68 -0.33
C LYS A 16 -14.58 7.94 -1.56
N GLU A 17 -13.94 8.33 -2.66
CA GLU A 17 -14.64 8.57 -3.92
C GLU A 17 -15.28 7.29 -4.46
N TYR A 18 -14.51 6.19 -4.45
CA TYR A 18 -15.00 4.90 -4.95
C TYR A 18 -16.18 4.38 -4.13
N LEU A 19 -16.08 4.48 -2.82
CA LEU A 19 -17.10 3.92 -1.91
C LEU A 19 -18.31 4.82 -1.78
N ALA A 20 -18.16 6.13 -2.02
CA ALA A 20 -19.24 7.11 -2.05
C ALA A 20 -20.19 6.99 -0.85
N ASP A 21 -19.64 6.79 0.35
CA ASP A 21 -20.38 6.63 1.61
C ASP A 21 -21.41 5.50 1.61
N ASN A 22 -21.20 4.49 0.79
CA ASN A 22 -22.07 3.33 0.73
C ASN A 22 -21.62 2.27 1.74
N PRO A 23 -22.36 2.05 2.85
CA PRO A 23 -21.96 1.11 3.90
C PRO A 23 -21.73 -0.31 3.40
N GLU A 24 -22.56 -0.78 2.45
CA GLU A 24 -22.42 -2.13 1.91
C GLU A 24 -21.10 -2.28 1.16
N LYS A 25 -20.74 -1.30 0.33
CA LYS A 25 -19.46 -1.33 -0.40
C LYS A 25 -18.28 -1.29 0.57
N VAL A 26 -18.36 -0.48 1.61
CA VAL A 26 -17.31 -0.39 2.62
C VAL A 26 -17.08 -1.73 3.28
N GLN A 27 -18.16 -2.38 3.75
CA GLN A 27 -18.07 -3.67 4.42
C GLN A 27 -17.59 -4.75 3.48
N GLN A 28 -18.11 -4.79 2.26
CA GLN A 28 -17.69 -5.79 1.28
C GLN A 28 -16.21 -5.66 0.94
N LEU A 29 -15.75 -4.45 0.71
CA LEU A 29 -14.34 -4.22 0.41
C LEU A 29 -13.46 -4.63 1.58
N TYR A 30 -13.84 -4.24 2.80
CA TYR A 30 -13.09 -4.58 4.00
C TYR A 30 -12.94 -6.10 4.15
N LEU A 31 -14.03 -6.84 3.99
CA LEU A 31 -14.01 -8.29 4.11
C LEU A 31 -13.17 -8.94 3.01
N ARG A 32 -13.25 -8.42 1.80
CA ARG A 32 -12.44 -8.94 0.69
C ARG A 32 -10.97 -8.66 0.89
N LEU A 33 -10.62 -7.50 1.41
CA LEU A 33 -9.22 -7.18 1.74
C LEU A 33 -8.69 -8.09 2.83
N LYS A 34 -9.52 -8.37 3.84
CA LYS A 34 -9.16 -9.29 4.91
C LYS A 34 -8.90 -10.69 4.36
N SER A 35 -9.76 -11.16 3.46
CA SER A 35 -9.59 -12.45 2.80
C SER A 35 -8.35 -12.47 1.92
N LEU A 36 -8.12 -11.40 1.16
CA LEU A 36 -6.93 -11.27 0.31
C LEU A 36 -5.65 -11.33 1.15
N ALA A 37 -5.62 -10.61 2.27
CA ALA A 37 -4.44 -10.57 3.14
C ALA A 37 -4.05 -11.97 3.66
N ALA A 38 -5.02 -12.87 3.79
CA ALA A 38 -4.79 -14.23 4.25
C ALA A 38 -4.56 -15.24 3.11
N SER A 39 -4.65 -14.80 1.85
CA SER A 39 -4.60 -15.71 0.71
C SER A 39 -3.18 -16.10 0.31
N GLU A 40 -3.05 -17.25 -0.33
CA GLU A 40 -1.78 -17.69 -0.88
C GLU A 40 -1.38 -16.84 -2.07
N GLU A 41 -2.35 -16.39 -2.85
CA GLU A 41 -2.11 -15.51 -4.00
C GLU A 41 -1.44 -14.22 -3.57
N TRP A 42 -1.89 -13.64 -2.46
CA TRP A 42 -1.27 -12.44 -1.94
C TRP A 42 0.16 -12.70 -1.48
N ARG A 43 0.44 -13.85 -0.91
CA ARG A 43 1.80 -14.23 -0.51
C ARG A 43 2.74 -14.29 -1.70
N VAL A 44 2.23 -14.79 -2.84
CA VAL A 44 3.02 -14.79 -4.08
C VAL A 44 3.36 -13.36 -4.50
N PHE A 45 2.38 -12.47 -4.48
CA PHE A 45 2.63 -11.06 -4.82
C PHE A 45 3.60 -10.41 -3.85
N GLN A 46 3.48 -10.70 -2.55
CA GLN A 46 4.42 -10.19 -1.56
C GLN A 46 5.84 -10.63 -1.86
N LYS A 47 6.02 -11.88 -2.25
CA LYS A 47 7.34 -12.40 -2.61
C LYS A 47 7.91 -11.68 -3.82
N ILE A 48 7.09 -11.44 -4.83
CA ILE A 48 7.50 -10.69 -6.02
C ILE A 48 7.91 -9.27 -5.63
N ILE A 49 7.14 -8.63 -4.76
CA ILE A 49 7.43 -7.28 -4.28
C ILE A 49 8.76 -7.27 -3.50
N GLU A 50 8.98 -8.25 -2.63
CA GLU A 50 10.22 -8.37 -1.88
C GLU A 50 11.43 -8.57 -2.81
N ASP A 51 11.29 -9.42 -3.81
CA ASP A 51 12.36 -9.67 -4.78
C ASP A 51 12.64 -8.40 -5.62
N THR A 52 11.59 -7.68 -5.97
CA THR A 52 11.72 -6.41 -6.69
C THR A 52 12.46 -5.37 -5.83
N ARG A 53 12.10 -5.31 -4.54
CA ARG A 53 12.76 -4.42 -3.59
C ARG A 53 14.26 -4.71 -3.51
N GLU A 54 14.61 -5.98 -3.44
CA GLU A 54 16.01 -6.41 -3.40
C GLU A 54 16.77 -5.98 -4.64
N ARG A 55 16.16 -6.11 -5.81
CA ARG A 55 16.77 -5.66 -7.07
C ARG A 55 16.95 -4.15 -7.13
N VAL A 56 16.01 -3.40 -6.59
CA VAL A 56 16.13 -1.94 -6.50
C VAL A 56 17.34 -1.57 -5.64
N ILE A 57 17.52 -2.24 -4.51
CA ILE A 57 18.66 -2.01 -3.62
C ILE A 57 19.96 -2.34 -4.34
N GLN A 58 20.04 -3.49 -5.01
CA GLN A 58 21.23 -3.90 -5.73
C GLN A 58 21.59 -2.95 -6.86
N ASN A 59 20.58 -2.50 -7.61
CA ASN A 59 20.81 -1.55 -8.69
C ASN A 59 21.32 -0.21 -8.17
N PHE A 60 20.82 0.25 -7.03
CA PHE A 60 21.27 1.49 -6.42
C PHE A 60 22.73 1.39 -5.99
N GLU A 61 23.15 0.26 -5.41
CA GLU A 61 24.53 0.04 -4.96
C GLU A 61 25.52 0.12 -6.11
N ASN A 62 25.08 -0.18 -7.33
CA ASN A 62 25.91 -0.18 -8.53
C ASN A 62 25.79 1.11 -9.35
N SER A 63 25.08 2.11 -8.86
CA SER A 63 24.81 3.35 -9.60
C SER A 63 25.57 4.54 -9.00
N PRO A 64 25.89 5.57 -9.81
CA PRO A 64 26.49 6.79 -9.27
C PRO A 64 25.58 7.47 -8.26
N THR A 65 26.16 8.03 -7.23
CA THR A 65 25.42 8.66 -6.14
C THR A 65 25.10 10.10 -6.49
N GLN A 66 23.99 10.32 -7.16
CA GLN A 66 23.45 11.65 -7.42
C GLN A 66 22.23 11.87 -6.55
N LEU A 67 21.97 13.13 -6.19
CA LEU A 67 20.83 13.46 -5.35
C LEU A 67 19.50 12.96 -5.94
N GLU A 68 19.29 13.19 -7.22
CA GLU A 68 18.08 12.77 -7.92
C GLU A 68 17.90 11.25 -7.87
N THR A 69 18.99 10.51 -8.05
CA THR A 69 18.98 9.05 -7.98
C THR A 69 18.65 8.58 -6.56
N LEU A 70 19.19 9.26 -5.56
CA LEU A 70 18.91 8.94 -4.16
C LEU A 70 17.44 9.16 -3.81
N ILE A 71 16.86 10.28 -4.27
CA ILE A 71 15.44 10.57 -4.04
C ILE A 71 14.58 9.50 -4.70
N ALA A 72 14.84 9.19 -5.97
CA ALA A 72 14.09 8.18 -6.70
C ALA A 72 14.19 6.80 -6.02
N TYR A 73 15.38 6.46 -5.52
CA TYR A 73 15.59 5.22 -4.79
C TYR A 73 14.73 5.15 -3.53
N ARG A 74 14.73 6.22 -2.72
CA ARG A 74 13.93 6.28 -1.50
C ARG A 74 12.44 6.20 -1.78
N GLU A 75 11.99 6.91 -2.81
CA GLU A 75 10.58 6.88 -3.22
C GLU A 75 10.18 5.49 -3.69
N SER A 76 11.04 4.82 -4.46
CA SER A 76 10.78 3.44 -4.91
C SER A 76 10.65 2.49 -3.75
N LEU A 77 11.54 2.55 -2.76
CA LEU A 77 11.47 1.69 -1.59
C LEU A 77 10.21 1.96 -0.77
N ALA A 78 9.85 3.24 -0.59
CA ALA A 78 8.64 3.59 0.15
C ALA A 78 7.39 3.05 -0.55
N ALA A 79 7.33 3.16 -1.87
CA ALA A 79 6.21 2.65 -2.65
C ALA A 79 6.12 1.12 -2.55
N LEU A 80 7.25 0.42 -2.66
CA LEU A 80 7.28 -1.03 -2.55
C LEU A 80 6.88 -1.50 -1.15
N ASP A 81 7.33 -0.81 -0.11
CA ASP A 81 6.94 -1.14 1.27
C ASP A 81 5.44 -0.94 1.48
N PHE A 82 4.86 0.12 0.91
CA PHE A 82 3.42 0.33 0.96
C PHE A 82 2.66 -0.79 0.24
N LEU A 83 3.10 -1.15 -0.97
CA LEU A 83 2.46 -2.20 -1.77
C LEU A 83 2.57 -3.58 -1.13
N ARG A 84 3.70 -3.85 -0.46
CA ARG A 84 3.90 -5.14 0.21
C ARG A 84 2.81 -5.43 1.24
N ASN A 85 2.32 -4.39 1.90
CA ASN A 85 1.29 -4.52 2.93
C ASN A 85 -0.01 -3.87 2.47
N LEU A 86 -0.29 -3.90 1.17
CA LEU A 86 -1.41 -3.16 0.59
C LEU A 86 -2.77 -3.52 1.21
N PRO A 87 -3.15 -4.81 1.34
CA PRO A 87 -4.45 -5.13 1.92
C PRO A 87 -4.59 -4.59 3.34
N GLU A 88 -3.59 -4.78 4.20
CA GLU A 88 -3.62 -4.30 5.57
C GLU A 88 -3.63 -2.78 5.63
N ASN A 89 -2.87 -2.12 4.76
CA ASN A 89 -2.83 -0.66 4.70
C ASN A 89 -4.18 -0.09 4.28
N LEU A 90 -4.83 -0.71 3.29
CA LEU A 90 -6.16 -0.28 2.85
C LEU A 90 -7.22 -0.55 3.92
N MET A 91 -7.13 -1.68 4.62
CA MET A 91 -8.02 -1.97 5.74
C MET A 91 -7.90 -0.91 6.82
N ARG A 92 -6.67 -0.50 7.14
CA ARG A 92 -6.44 0.55 8.14
C ARG A 92 -7.02 1.89 7.69
N VAL A 93 -6.88 2.24 6.41
CA VAL A 93 -7.47 3.45 5.87
C VAL A 93 -8.99 3.41 6.02
N ILE A 94 -9.60 2.26 5.70
CA ILE A 94 -11.06 2.09 5.84
C ILE A 94 -11.48 2.23 7.29
N GLU A 95 -10.75 1.63 8.22
CA GLU A 95 -11.03 1.74 9.65
C GLU A 95 -10.98 3.18 10.13
N LEU A 96 -9.99 3.96 9.67
CA LEU A 96 -9.85 5.35 10.07
C LEU A 96 -10.93 6.26 9.46
N GLU A 97 -11.30 6.03 8.21
CA GLU A 97 -12.21 6.90 7.48
C GLU A 97 -13.68 6.52 7.65
N PHE A 98 -13.95 5.24 7.94
CA PHE A 98 -15.32 4.71 8.01
C PHE A 98 -15.52 3.91 9.30
N THR A 99 -15.05 4.42 10.42
CA THR A 99 -15.11 3.75 11.71
C THR A 99 -16.49 3.27 12.06
N ASP A 100 -17.51 4.12 11.84
CA ASP A 100 -18.90 3.79 12.15
C ASP A 100 -19.46 2.68 11.27
N LEU A 101 -18.91 2.52 10.07
CA LEU A 101 -19.41 1.54 9.09
C LEU A 101 -18.71 0.19 9.18
N THR A 102 -17.50 0.16 9.73
CA THR A 102 -16.74 -1.08 9.90
C THR A 102 -16.95 -1.72 11.27
N GLY A 103 -17.47 -0.96 12.21
CA GLY A 103 -17.62 -1.41 13.60
C GLY A 103 -16.32 -1.42 14.38
N ALA A 104 -15.28 -0.82 13.85
CA ALA A 104 -13.95 -0.81 14.46
C ALA A 104 -13.83 0.17 15.63
#